data_7996c1c26d0736406d922ee2188ce403
#
_entry.id   7996c1c26d0736406d922ee2188ce403
#
_cell.length_a   1.000
_cell.length_b   1.000
_cell.length_c   1.000
_cell.angle_alpha   90.00
_cell.angle_beta   90.00
_cell.angle_gamma   90.00
#
_symmetry.space_group_name_H-M   'P 1'
#
loop_
_entity.id
_entity.type
_entity.pdbx_description
1 polymer ?
#
loop_
_entity_poly.entity_id
_entity_poly.type
_entity_poly.pdbx_seq_one_letter_code
_entity_poly.pdbx_strand_id
1 'polypeptide(L)'
;MKSFLSESGKLLGVFVIALFLQGCEPEIEANPNENGDELSLVENSINQDIEFIADDFLAHRPMRGFPHPMPLDEAYLWQDRIVEYFETSLGPIVGYKTGGHNPGPGFATFPAEGIRGVILEKMIYPSGTRITLDQTRRGFLEADFAFRVGSEAINSAITDLDVLAGLDAIIPFAEIPDPYYEEGTRSINGTIVSNMGSRMGFVGEPVIISPTLEWVQKINNFTFAVHDEHGNVIEQGTIQGWYQPLKVVIWLRDQLHRSGKKLKSGDLLSLGNIGILRQLHENSPRGPAYQSNEFVLSYYGLVDRPVNVSIRIGRDGE
;
A
#
# COMPACT_ATOMS: atom_id res chain seq x y z
N MET A 1 -43.09 33.67 31.64
CA MET A 1 -44.47 34.14 31.42
C MET A 1 -45.11 33.23 30.40
N LYS A 2 -46.17 32.46 30.82
CA LYS A 2 -47.19 31.73 30.08
C LYS A 2 -46.71 30.67 29.06
N SER A 3 -46.73 29.31 29.28
CA SER A 3 -47.85 28.40 29.59
C SER A 3 -48.97 28.37 28.56
N PHE A 4 -49.19 27.16 27.97
CA PHE A 4 -50.46 26.46 27.74
C PHE A 4 -50.18 25.25 26.85
N LEU A 5 -50.17 24.00 27.30
CA LEU A 5 -51.23 23.06 27.60
C LEU A 5 -52.14 22.75 26.40
N SER A 6 -52.01 21.45 25.95
CA SER A 6 -53.04 20.40 25.96
C SER A 6 -54.09 20.47 24.87
N GLU A 7 -54.28 19.43 24.10
CA GLU A 7 -55.48 18.57 24.22
C GLU A 7 -55.41 17.31 23.35
N SER A 8 -55.90 16.31 23.94
CA SER A 8 -56.15 14.95 23.52
C SER A 8 -57.27 14.82 22.48
N GLY A 9 -57.18 13.83 21.58
CA GLY A 9 -58.25 13.45 20.64
C GLY A 9 -58.18 11.99 20.17
N LYS A 10 -58.76 11.14 20.97
CA LYS A 10 -59.58 9.92 20.75
C LYS A 10 -59.35 9.03 19.52
N LEU A 11 -59.09 7.77 19.86
CA LEU A 11 -59.30 6.51 19.14
C LEU A 11 -60.56 6.51 18.26
N LEU A 12 -60.41 5.96 17.06
CA LEU A 12 -61.45 5.20 16.40
C LEU A 12 -60.85 3.92 15.84
N GLY A 13 -61.17 2.79 16.45
CA GLY A 13 -60.81 1.49 16.01
C GLY A 13 -61.63 1.09 14.77
N VAL A 14 -60.95 0.61 13.75
CA VAL A 14 -61.60 -0.13 12.67
C VAL A 14 -61.12 -1.57 12.80
N PHE A 15 -62.03 -2.45 13.20
CA PHE A 15 -61.87 -3.89 13.12
C PHE A 15 -61.99 -4.32 11.66
N VAL A 16 -60.86 -4.76 11.08
CA VAL A 16 -60.85 -5.49 9.82
C VAL A 16 -60.72 -6.97 10.16
N ILE A 17 -61.79 -7.73 9.90
CA ILE A 17 -61.81 -9.18 9.95
C ILE A 17 -61.04 -9.67 8.74
N ALA A 18 -59.83 -10.20 8.94
CA ALA A 18 -59.09 -10.90 7.92
C ALA A 18 -59.57 -12.37 7.91
N LEU A 19 -60.21 -12.78 6.85
CA LEU A 19 -60.44 -14.19 6.55
C LEU A 19 -59.07 -14.84 6.25
N PHE A 20 -58.75 -15.86 7.04
CA PHE A 20 -57.65 -16.79 6.73
C PHE A 20 -58.06 -17.67 5.57
N LEU A 21 -57.54 -17.34 4.38
CA LEU A 21 -57.39 -18.35 3.33
C LEU A 21 -56.04 -19.03 3.53
N GLN A 22 -56.03 -20.23 4.04
CA GLN A 22 -54.92 -21.17 3.97
C GLN A 22 -54.59 -21.47 2.53
N GLY A 23 -53.72 -20.70 1.91
CA GLY A 23 -53.02 -21.10 0.71
C GLY A 23 -51.76 -21.86 1.18
N CYS A 24 -51.65 -23.14 0.81
CA CYS A 24 -50.37 -23.86 0.85
C CYS A 24 -49.41 -23.18 -0.14
N GLU A 25 -48.53 -22.36 0.37
CA GLU A 25 -47.30 -22.04 -0.34
C GLU A 25 -46.41 -23.27 -0.27
N PRO A 26 -45.85 -23.74 -1.41
CA PRO A 26 -44.85 -24.79 -1.34
C PRO A 26 -43.62 -24.21 -0.59
N GLU A 27 -43.25 -24.83 0.53
CA GLU A 27 -41.95 -24.66 1.12
C GLU A 27 -40.93 -25.08 0.04
N ILE A 28 -40.27 -24.09 -0.56
CA ILE A 28 -39.06 -24.33 -1.32
C ILE A 28 -38.00 -24.68 -0.28
N GLU A 29 -37.80 -25.97 -0.04
CA GLU A 29 -36.62 -26.45 0.68
C GLU A 29 -35.40 -25.95 -0.10
N ALA A 30 -34.71 -24.92 0.43
CA ALA A 30 -33.44 -24.48 -0.09
C ALA A 30 -32.49 -25.68 0.01
N ASN A 31 -32.04 -26.18 -1.13
CA ASN A 31 -31.08 -27.28 -1.21
C ASN A 31 -29.75 -26.79 -0.62
N PRO A 32 -29.30 -27.31 0.52
CA PRO A 32 -28.06 -26.81 1.17
C PRO A 32 -26.80 -27.07 0.32
N ASN A 33 -26.88 -27.89 -0.72
CA ASN A 33 -25.75 -28.16 -1.62
C ASN A 33 -25.61 -27.10 -2.72
N GLU A 34 -26.67 -26.40 -3.16
CA GLU A 34 -26.57 -25.40 -4.22
C GLU A 34 -25.72 -24.19 -3.81
N ASN A 35 -25.82 -23.73 -2.57
CA ASN A 35 -25.01 -22.62 -2.06
C ASN A 35 -23.52 -23.00 -1.90
N GLY A 36 -23.21 -24.24 -1.61
CA GLY A 36 -21.84 -24.74 -1.51
C GLY A 36 -21.13 -24.80 -2.86
N ASP A 37 -21.86 -25.25 -3.89
CA ASP A 37 -21.31 -25.35 -5.24
C ASP A 37 -21.08 -23.96 -5.88
N GLU A 38 -21.97 -23.00 -5.66
CA GLU A 38 -21.85 -21.64 -6.18
C GLU A 38 -20.67 -20.88 -5.52
N LEU A 39 -20.50 -20.98 -4.20
CA LEU A 39 -19.36 -20.40 -3.48
C LEU A 39 -18.04 -21.00 -3.97
N SER A 40 -17.96 -22.30 -4.21
CA SER A 40 -16.76 -22.95 -4.72
C SER A 40 -16.41 -22.51 -6.14
N LEU A 41 -17.40 -22.25 -6.98
CA LEU A 41 -17.18 -21.74 -8.34
C LEU A 41 -16.63 -20.31 -8.33
N VAL A 42 -17.14 -19.43 -7.47
CA VAL A 42 -16.65 -18.06 -7.32
C VAL A 42 -15.21 -18.06 -6.82
N GLU A 43 -14.91 -18.83 -5.79
CA GLU A 43 -13.56 -18.95 -5.24
C GLU A 43 -12.56 -19.50 -6.28
N ASN A 44 -12.94 -20.49 -7.04
CA ASN A 44 -12.13 -21.02 -8.13
C ASN A 44 -11.86 -19.98 -9.23
N SER A 45 -12.86 -19.16 -9.58
CA SER A 45 -12.70 -18.07 -10.55
C SER A 45 -11.72 -17.03 -10.05
N ILE A 46 -11.81 -16.63 -8.79
CA ILE A 46 -10.89 -15.66 -8.19
C ILE A 46 -9.46 -16.24 -8.15
N ASN A 47 -9.28 -17.49 -7.73
CA ASN A 47 -7.96 -18.12 -7.73
C ASN A 47 -7.33 -18.14 -9.13
N GLN A 48 -8.11 -18.42 -10.18
CA GLN A 48 -7.63 -18.39 -11.55
C GLN A 48 -7.18 -16.98 -11.98
N ASP A 49 -7.94 -15.95 -11.63
CA ASP A 49 -7.56 -14.57 -11.94
C ASP A 49 -6.29 -14.14 -11.20
N ILE A 50 -6.09 -14.61 -9.96
CA ILE A 50 -4.86 -14.37 -9.18
C ILE A 50 -3.65 -15.02 -9.85
N GLU A 51 -3.75 -16.28 -10.28
CA GLU A 51 -2.69 -16.97 -11.02
C GLU A 51 -2.31 -16.19 -12.29
N PHE A 52 -3.30 -15.75 -13.06
CA PHE A 52 -3.06 -14.96 -14.25
C PHE A 52 -2.40 -13.61 -13.96
N ILE A 53 -2.85 -12.90 -12.91
CA ILE A 53 -2.24 -11.62 -12.51
C ILE A 53 -0.80 -11.84 -12.05
N ALA A 54 -0.53 -12.92 -11.31
CA ALA A 54 0.81 -13.26 -10.86
C ALA A 54 1.75 -13.57 -12.04
N ASP A 55 1.29 -14.36 -12.99
CA ASP A 55 2.03 -14.71 -14.20
C ASP A 55 2.32 -13.47 -15.07
N ASP A 56 1.32 -12.59 -15.24
CA ASP A 56 1.49 -11.35 -16.00
C ASP A 56 2.51 -10.43 -15.31
N PHE A 57 2.42 -10.27 -13.99
CA PHE A 57 3.38 -9.49 -13.21
C PHE A 57 4.80 -10.03 -13.32
N LEU A 58 5.00 -11.34 -13.10
CA LEU A 58 6.32 -11.97 -13.15
C LEU A 58 6.93 -11.95 -14.56
N ALA A 59 6.10 -12.04 -15.59
CA ALA A 59 6.52 -12.01 -16.99
C ALA A 59 6.59 -10.59 -17.59
N HIS A 60 6.42 -9.52 -16.78
CA HIS A 60 6.41 -8.13 -17.24
C HIS A 60 5.39 -7.86 -18.35
N ARG A 61 4.24 -8.53 -18.31
CA ARG A 61 3.08 -8.28 -19.18
C ARG A 61 2.10 -7.33 -18.50
N PRO A 62 1.21 -6.66 -19.27
CA PRO A 62 0.12 -5.90 -18.65
C PRO A 62 -0.76 -6.85 -17.84
N MET A 63 -0.88 -6.57 -16.55
CA MET A 63 -1.77 -7.34 -15.67
C MET A 63 -3.23 -7.13 -16.11
N ARG A 64 -3.96 -8.18 -16.28
CA ARG A 64 -5.42 -8.10 -16.47
C ARG A 64 -6.09 -7.55 -15.22
N GLY A 65 -7.27 -6.99 -15.38
CA GLY A 65 -8.05 -6.48 -14.27
C GLY A 65 -8.45 -7.58 -13.29
N PHE A 66 -8.76 -7.15 -12.07
CA PHE A 66 -9.37 -8.00 -11.06
C PHE A 66 -10.86 -7.64 -10.98
N PRO A 67 -11.75 -8.43 -11.61
CA PRO A 67 -13.16 -8.06 -11.81
C PRO A 67 -14.07 -8.36 -10.63
N HIS A 68 -13.52 -8.65 -9.46
CA HIS A 68 -14.26 -9.03 -8.27
C HIS A 68 -14.33 -7.86 -7.28
N PRO A 69 -15.45 -7.09 -7.22
CA PRO A 69 -15.65 -6.08 -6.19
C PRO A 69 -15.90 -6.77 -4.85
N MET A 70 -15.17 -6.33 -3.83
CA MET A 70 -15.25 -6.90 -2.49
C MET A 70 -14.83 -5.86 -1.43
N PRO A 71 -15.14 -6.08 -0.14
CA PRO A 71 -14.57 -5.30 0.96
C PRO A 71 -13.03 -5.32 0.94
N LEU A 72 -12.41 -4.24 1.39
CA LEU A 72 -10.93 -4.14 1.37
C LEU A 72 -10.25 -5.22 2.21
N ASP A 73 -10.83 -5.59 3.34
CA ASP A 73 -10.28 -6.64 4.21
C ASP A 73 -10.26 -8.00 3.49
N GLU A 74 -11.26 -8.29 2.65
CA GLU A 74 -11.28 -9.48 1.80
C GLU A 74 -10.23 -9.40 0.69
N ALA A 75 -10.06 -8.23 0.04
CA ALA A 75 -9.02 -8.04 -0.95
C ALA A 75 -7.61 -8.29 -0.40
N TYR A 76 -7.38 -8.04 0.89
CA TYR A 76 -6.11 -8.38 1.55
C TYR A 76 -5.90 -9.89 1.76
N LEU A 77 -6.96 -10.68 1.92
CA LEU A 77 -6.84 -12.15 1.94
C LEU A 77 -6.38 -12.67 0.57
N TRP A 78 -6.91 -12.08 -0.50
CA TRP A 78 -6.49 -12.41 -1.86
C TRP A 78 -5.10 -11.87 -2.21
N GLN A 79 -4.69 -10.73 -1.62
CA GLN A 79 -3.29 -10.29 -1.68
C GLN A 79 -2.35 -11.33 -1.05
N ASP A 80 -2.74 -11.93 0.07
CA ASP A 80 -1.95 -12.97 0.70
C ASP A 80 -1.77 -14.19 -0.22
N ARG A 81 -2.82 -14.56 -0.98
CA ARG A 81 -2.73 -15.65 -1.97
C ARG A 81 -1.78 -15.34 -3.11
N ILE A 82 -1.82 -14.14 -3.70
CA ILE A 82 -0.88 -13.81 -4.79
C ILE A 82 0.56 -13.72 -4.27
N VAL A 83 0.74 -13.28 -3.03
CA VAL A 83 2.07 -13.24 -2.39
C VAL A 83 2.66 -14.65 -2.28
N GLU A 84 1.87 -15.70 -1.97
CA GLU A 84 2.33 -17.09 -1.99
C GLU A 84 2.90 -17.50 -3.35
N TYR A 85 2.30 -17.06 -4.47
CA TYR A 85 2.87 -17.28 -5.81
C TYR A 85 4.18 -16.51 -5.98
N PHE A 86 4.23 -15.27 -5.55
CA PHE A 86 5.42 -14.45 -5.67
C PHE A 86 6.59 -14.98 -4.84
N GLU A 87 6.35 -15.53 -3.65
CA GLU A 87 7.41 -16.09 -2.79
C GLU A 87 8.21 -17.19 -3.49
N THR A 88 7.59 -17.98 -4.37
CA THR A 88 8.28 -19.04 -5.11
C THR A 88 9.39 -18.50 -6.03
N SER A 89 9.22 -17.30 -6.56
CA SER A 89 10.12 -16.64 -7.50
C SER A 89 10.96 -15.54 -6.85
N LEU A 90 10.36 -14.78 -5.93
CA LEU A 90 10.92 -13.55 -5.37
C LEU A 90 11.46 -13.70 -3.95
N GLY A 91 11.37 -14.91 -3.37
CA GLY A 91 11.86 -15.21 -2.02
C GLY A 91 10.87 -14.80 -0.92
N PRO A 92 11.24 -14.99 0.35
CA PRO A 92 10.35 -14.76 1.48
C PRO A 92 10.01 -13.28 1.67
N ILE A 93 8.95 -13.04 2.46
CA ILE A 93 8.58 -11.70 2.92
C ILE A 93 9.70 -11.16 3.83
N VAL A 94 10.20 -9.95 3.51
CA VAL A 94 11.21 -9.22 4.27
C VAL A 94 10.70 -7.88 4.81
N GLY A 95 9.44 -7.56 4.55
CA GLY A 95 8.84 -6.32 5.03
C GLY A 95 7.52 -6.00 4.36
N TYR A 96 7.08 -4.78 4.60
CA TYR A 96 5.79 -4.27 4.13
C TYR A 96 5.96 -2.85 3.62
N LYS A 97 5.07 -2.46 2.71
CA LYS A 97 4.99 -1.09 2.22
C LYS A 97 3.60 -0.53 2.42
N THR A 98 3.52 0.78 2.42
CA THR A 98 2.25 1.49 2.41
C THR A 98 2.20 2.48 1.25
N GLY A 99 1.02 2.97 0.92
CA GLY A 99 0.85 4.04 -0.06
C GLY A 99 -0.55 4.60 -0.04
N GLY A 100 -0.73 5.74 -0.71
CA GLY A 100 -2.03 6.38 -0.79
C GLY A 100 -2.50 7.09 0.48
N HIS A 101 -1.66 7.24 1.49
CA HIS A 101 -1.98 8.08 2.66
C HIS A 101 -2.19 9.52 2.19
N ASN A 102 -3.33 10.11 2.58
CA ASN A 102 -3.74 11.44 2.15
C ASN A 102 -3.64 11.62 0.61
N PRO A 103 -4.34 10.81 -0.18
CA PRO A 103 -4.23 10.83 -1.62
C PRO A 103 -4.68 12.17 -2.18
N GLY A 104 -3.83 12.79 -3.00
CA GLY A 104 -4.17 14.02 -3.73
C GLY A 104 -5.21 13.76 -4.84
N PRO A 105 -5.63 14.81 -5.56
CA PRO A 105 -6.50 14.66 -6.72
C PRO A 105 -5.95 13.62 -7.71
N GLY A 106 -6.74 12.66 -8.11
CA GLY A 106 -6.35 11.54 -8.97
C GLY A 106 -6.18 10.20 -8.23
N PHE A 107 -6.27 10.21 -6.91
CA PHE A 107 -6.35 8.99 -6.08
C PHE A 107 -7.65 8.93 -5.28
N ALA A 108 -8.70 9.58 -5.75
CA ALA A 108 -9.99 9.65 -5.06
C ALA A 108 -10.63 8.28 -4.77
N THR A 109 -10.17 7.22 -5.43
CA THR A 109 -10.61 5.84 -5.19
C THR A 109 -9.83 5.12 -4.10
N PHE A 110 -8.72 5.70 -3.61
CA PHE A 110 -7.94 5.13 -2.53
C PHE A 110 -8.57 5.47 -1.17
N PRO A 111 -8.56 4.55 -0.19
CA PRO A 111 -8.90 4.86 1.18
C PRO A 111 -8.03 6.01 1.72
N ALA A 112 -8.60 6.93 2.48
CA ALA A 112 -7.86 8.08 3.02
C ALA A 112 -6.71 7.66 3.95
N GLU A 113 -6.88 6.52 4.63
CA GLU A 113 -5.88 5.91 5.49
C GLU A 113 -4.78 5.16 4.74
N GLY A 114 -4.92 5.00 3.42
CA GLY A 114 -3.95 4.30 2.58
C GLY A 114 -4.24 2.82 2.37
N ILE A 115 -3.33 2.17 1.64
CA ILE A 115 -3.31 0.72 1.38
C ILE A 115 -1.92 0.16 1.69
N ARG A 116 -1.84 -1.15 1.93
CA ARG A 116 -0.58 -1.85 2.20
C ARG A 116 -0.22 -2.85 1.11
N GLY A 117 1.07 -3.13 0.99
CA GLY A 117 1.64 -4.21 0.20
C GLY A 117 2.75 -4.93 0.97
N VAL A 118 3.32 -5.92 0.33
CA VAL A 118 4.37 -6.79 0.87
C VAL A 118 5.67 -6.57 0.09
N ILE A 119 6.80 -6.60 0.78
CA ILE A 119 8.15 -6.55 0.19
C ILE A 119 8.76 -7.94 0.28
N LEU A 120 9.17 -8.49 -0.86
CA LEU A 120 9.83 -9.79 -0.95
C LEU A 120 11.35 -9.61 -1.11
N GLU A 121 12.12 -10.62 -0.70
CA GLU A 121 13.59 -10.55 -0.61
C GLU A 121 14.26 -10.06 -1.91
N LYS A 122 13.89 -10.65 -3.05
CA LYS A 122 14.49 -10.28 -4.34
C LYS A 122 13.98 -8.97 -4.95
N MET A 123 13.05 -8.30 -4.29
CA MET A 123 12.65 -6.93 -4.64
C MET A 123 13.61 -5.88 -4.05
N ILE A 124 14.51 -6.27 -3.13
CA ILE A 124 15.40 -5.34 -2.43
C ILE A 124 16.80 -5.37 -3.05
N TYR A 125 17.27 -4.18 -3.40
CA TYR A 125 18.56 -3.93 -4.03
C TYR A 125 19.39 -2.96 -3.18
N PRO A 126 20.70 -3.14 -3.08
CA PRO A 126 21.58 -2.16 -2.45
C PRO A 126 21.64 -0.86 -3.26
N SER A 127 21.89 0.26 -2.56
CA SER A 127 22.18 1.56 -3.19
C SER A 127 23.28 1.44 -4.26
N GLY A 128 23.14 2.15 -5.36
CA GLY A 128 24.07 2.13 -6.49
C GLY A 128 23.85 0.98 -7.50
N THR A 129 22.88 0.12 -7.26
CA THR A 129 22.53 -0.94 -8.22
C THR A 129 22.11 -0.33 -9.56
N ARG A 130 22.62 -0.94 -10.64
CA ARG A 130 22.17 -0.64 -12.02
C ARG A 130 21.04 -1.60 -12.39
N ILE A 131 19.94 -1.03 -12.83
CA ILE A 131 18.83 -1.74 -13.49
C ILE A 131 18.78 -1.31 -14.95
N THR A 132 18.11 -2.08 -15.80
CA THR A 132 17.78 -1.68 -17.16
C THR A 132 16.31 -1.25 -17.21
N LEU A 133 15.99 -0.30 -18.10
CA LEU A 133 14.66 0.28 -18.14
C LEU A 133 13.58 -0.75 -18.50
N ASP A 134 13.94 -1.80 -19.26
CA ASP A 134 13.07 -2.90 -19.65
C ASP A 134 12.67 -3.84 -18.50
N GLN A 135 13.33 -3.73 -17.34
CA GLN A 135 12.91 -4.43 -16.11
C GLN A 135 11.63 -3.84 -15.50
N THR A 136 11.14 -2.73 -16.03
CA THR A 136 9.82 -2.16 -15.73
C THR A 136 9.08 -1.80 -17.02
N ARG A 137 7.77 -1.57 -16.94
CA ARG A 137 6.95 -1.18 -18.10
C ARG A 137 6.27 0.18 -17.88
N ARG A 138 5.84 0.43 -16.66
CA ARG A 138 5.24 1.70 -16.21
C ARG A 138 5.82 2.13 -14.87
N GLY A 139 7.10 1.82 -14.64
CA GLY A 139 7.80 2.11 -13.40
C GLY A 139 7.79 3.60 -13.07
N PHE A 140 7.50 3.91 -11.81
CA PHE A 140 7.64 5.24 -11.23
C PHE A 140 8.88 5.28 -10.36
N LEU A 141 9.62 6.38 -10.38
CA LEU A 141 10.59 6.64 -9.33
C LEU A 141 9.88 7.32 -8.16
N GLU A 142 10.00 6.75 -6.98
CA GLU A 142 9.46 7.27 -5.74
C GLU A 142 10.59 7.62 -4.77
N ALA A 143 10.60 8.87 -4.28
CA ALA A 143 11.36 9.23 -3.12
C ALA A 143 10.59 8.72 -1.89
N ASP A 144 11.16 7.76 -1.19
CA ASP A 144 10.57 7.10 -0.03
C ASP A 144 11.61 6.98 1.09
N PHE A 145 11.21 6.47 2.22
CA PHE A 145 12.09 6.08 3.30
C PHE A 145 11.51 4.86 3.99
N ALA A 146 12.36 4.07 4.60
CA ALA A 146 11.91 2.89 5.32
C ALA A 146 12.38 2.94 6.77
N PHE A 147 11.63 2.27 7.63
CA PHE A 147 12.11 1.89 8.96
C PHE A 147 12.49 0.41 8.96
N ARG A 148 13.38 0.04 9.89
CA ARG A 148 13.62 -1.35 10.23
C ARG A 148 13.08 -1.64 11.63
N VAL A 149 12.33 -2.74 11.73
CA VAL A 149 11.84 -3.23 13.03
C VAL A 149 13.00 -3.82 13.80
N GLY A 150 13.27 -3.27 14.98
CA GLY A 150 14.31 -3.75 15.89
C GLY A 150 13.78 -4.71 16.96
N SER A 151 12.49 -4.60 17.29
CA SER A 151 11.85 -5.41 18.33
C SER A 151 10.38 -5.66 18.06
N GLU A 152 9.91 -6.87 18.37
CA GLU A 152 8.49 -7.22 18.28
C GLU A 152 7.59 -6.46 19.27
N ALA A 153 8.18 -5.70 20.23
CA ALA A 153 7.44 -4.79 21.10
C ALA A 153 6.64 -3.75 20.31
N ILE A 154 7.03 -3.47 19.06
CA ILE A 154 6.28 -2.62 18.12
C ILE A 154 4.84 -3.05 17.95
N ASN A 155 4.54 -4.35 18.09
CA ASN A 155 3.19 -4.88 17.96
C ASN A 155 2.23 -4.42 19.07
N SER A 156 2.77 -3.85 20.16
CA SER A 156 2.01 -3.30 21.29
C SER A 156 2.22 -1.80 21.48
N ALA A 157 2.95 -1.14 20.58
CA ALA A 157 3.26 0.29 20.67
C ALA A 157 1.99 1.15 20.61
N ILE A 158 1.89 2.16 21.45
CA ILE A 158 0.75 3.09 21.52
C ILE A 158 1.18 4.52 21.19
N THR A 159 2.32 4.93 21.74
CA THR A 159 2.87 6.27 21.56
C THR A 159 3.97 6.29 20.52
N ASP A 160 4.33 7.49 20.03
CA ASP A 160 5.45 7.64 19.10
C ASP A 160 6.78 7.14 19.71
N LEU A 161 6.98 7.29 21.02
CA LEU A 161 8.17 6.75 21.70
C LEU A 161 8.16 5.23 21.79
N ASP A 162 6.98 4.61 21.97
CA ASP A 162 6.86 3.14 21.93
C ASP A 162 7.15 2.61 20.52
N VAL A 163 6.66 3.30 19.48
CA VAL A 163 6.98 2.95 18.09
C VAL A 163 8.48 3.03 17.86
N LEU A 164 9.13 4.13 18.28
CA LEU A 164 10.59 4.28 18.16
C LEU A 164 11.35 3.21 18.96
N ALA A 165 10.86 2.79 20.11
CA ALA A 165 11.45 1.70 20.89
C ALA A 165 11.35 0.33 20.18
N GLY A 166 10.41 0.18 19.28
CA GLY A 166 10.25 -1.00 18.44
C GLY A 166 11.02 -0.95 17.13
N LEU A 167 11.59 0.22 16.76
CA LEU A 167 12.38 0.43 15.54
C LEU A 167 13.87 0.60 15.91
N ASP A 168 14.79 0.19 15.03
CA ASP A 168 16.23 0.38 15.26
C ASP A 168 16.91 1.27 14.22
N ALA A 169 16.30 1.48 13.06
CA ALA A 169 16.87 2.34 12.02
C ALA A 169 15.80 3.03 11.16
N ILE A 170 16.14 4.22 10.67
CA ILE A 170 15.54 4.83 9.47
C ILE A 170 16.51 4.65 8.31
N ILE A 171 16.01 4.30 7.16
CA ILE A 171 16.80 3.88 5.98
C ILE A 171 16.41 4.77 4.80
N PRO A 172 17.35 5.46 4.13
CA PRO A 172 17.12 6.04 2.82
C PRO A 172 16.61 4.98 1.88
N PHE A 173 15.45 5.20 1.30
CA PHE A 173 14.78 4.21 0.46
C PHE A 173 14.27 4.87 -0.81
N ALA A 174 14.41 4.18 -1.92
CA ALA A 174 13.76 4.57 -3.16
C ALA A 174 12.99 3.38 -3.69
N GLU A 175 11.83 3.63 -4.25
CA GLU A 175 11.00 2.58 -4.81
C GLU A 175 10.77 2.79 -6.31
N ILE A 176 10.71 1.69 -7.04
CA ILE A 176 10.20 1.65 -8.41
C ILE A 176 9.06 0.64 -8.44
N PRO A 177 7.83 1.03 -8.05
CA PRO A 177 6.65 0.22 -8.31
C PRO A 177 6.34 0.22 -9.81
N ASP A 178 5.76 -0.87 -10.30
CA ASP A 178 5.39 -1.05 -11.70
C ASP A 178 3.93 -1.53 -11.85
N PRO A 179 2.96 -0.65 -11.58
CA PRO A 179 1.54 -0.98 -11.69
C PRO A 179 1.10 -1.00 -13.17
N TYR A 180 1.62 -1.97 -13.92
CA TYR A 180 1.36 -2.13 -15.34
C TYR A 180 0.12 -2.98 -15.55
N TYR A 181 -1.01 -2.34 -15.83
CA TYR A 181 -2.30 -2.98 -16.10
C TYR A 181 -2.72 -2.80 -17.54
N GLU A 182 -3.57 -3.70 -18.04
CA GLU A 182 -4.34 -3.46 -19.25
C GLU A 182 -5.16 -2.18 -19.11
N GLU A 183 -5.34 -1.45 -20.21
CA GLU A 183 -5.99 -0.14 -20.19
C GLU A 183 -7.42 -0.25 -19.65
N GLY A 184 -7.77 0.63 -18.72
CA GLY A 184 -9.10 0.73 -18.13
C GLY A 184 -9.47 -0.37 -17.13
N THR A 185 -8.59 -1.33 -16.84
CA THR A 185 -8.90 -2.46 -15.94
C THR A 185 -8.50 -2.25 -14.49
N ARG A 186 -7.74 -1.20 -14.17
CA ARG A 186 -7.26 -0.92 -12.81
C ARG A 186 -8.41 -0.60 -11.87
N SER A 187 -8.50 -1.32 -10.76
CA SER A 187 -9.43 -1.07 -9.65
C SER A 187 -8.68 -0.97 -8.33
N ILE A 188 -9.35 -0.53 -7.26
CA ILE A 188 -8.75 -0.51 -5.91
C ILE A 188 -8.48 -1.93 -5.41
N ASN A 189 -9.46 -2.85 -5.57
CA ASN A 189 -9.29 -4.26 -5.22
C ASN A 189 -8.14 -4.88 -6.01
N GLY A 190 -8.09 -4.66 -7.34
CA GLY A 190 -6.99 -5.12 -8.18
C GLY A 190 -5.63 -4.54 -7.77
N THR A 191 -5.58 -3.28 -7.35
CA THR A 191 -4.35 -2.66 -6.84
C THR A 191 -3.87 -3.34 -5.55
N ILE A 192 -4.78 -3.65 -4.62
CA ILE A 192 -4.44 -4.36 -3.39
C ILE A 192 -4.00 -5.79 -3.71
N VAL A 193 -4.81 -6.54 -4.47
CA VAL A 193 -4.55 -7.94 -4.82
C VAL A 193 -3.22 -8.08 -5.55
N SER A 194 -2.90 -7.23 -6.51
CA SER A 194 -1.62 -7.25 -7.23
C SER A 194 -0.42 -6.72 -6.43
N ASN A 195 -0.54 -6.70 -5.11
CA ASN A 195 0.52 -6.21 -4.21
C ASN A 195 0.99 -4.78 -4.53
N MET A 196 0.05 -3.90 -4.90
CA MET A 196 0.30 -2.50 -5.25
C MET A 196 1.28 -2.31 -6.44
N GLY A 197 1.54 -3.34 -7.22
CA GLY A 197 2.58 -3.31 -8.26
C GLY A 197 4.00 -3.18 -7.68
N SER A 198 4.22 -3.59 -6.43
CA SER A 198 5.54 -3.55 -5.77
C SER A 198 6.55 -4.35 -6.56
N ARG A 199 7.66 -3.74 -7.00
CA ARG A 199 8.65 -4.41 -7.85
C ARG A 199 10.08 -4.26 -7.37
N MET A 200 10.57 -3.04 -7.13
CA MET A 200 11.95 -2.80 -6.74
C MET A 200 12.03 -1.77 -5.63
N GLY A 201 12.81 -2.05 -4.59
CA GLY A 201 13.17 -1.15 -3.52
C GLY A 201 14.69 -1.08 -3.38
N PHE A 202 15.24 0.11 -3.27
CA PHE A 202 16.68 0.35 -3.14
C PHE A 202 16.96 0.89 -1.75
N VAL A 203 17.87 0.23 -1.03
CA VAL A 203 18.20 0.57 0.36
C VAL A 203 19.55 1.25 0.46
N GLY A 204 19.58 2.41 1.12
CA GLY A 204 20.80 3.09 1.54
C GLY A 204 21.31 2.57 2.88
N GLU A 205 22.34 3.25 3.41
CA GLU A 205 22.91 2.92 4.72
C GLU A 205 21.92 3.26 5.85
N PRO A 206 21.64 2.31 6.76
CA PRO A 206 20.77 2.55 7.89
C PRO A 206 21.32 3.63 8.84
N VAL A 207 20.44 4.55 9.22
CA VAL A 207 20.70 5.52 10.31
C VAL A 207 20.07 4.97 11.58
N ILE A 208 20.89 4.66 12.56
CA ILE A 208 20.41 4.13 13.85
C ILE A 208 19.64 5.20 14.59
N ILE A 209 18.47 4.84 15.08
CA ILE A 209 17.56 5.72 15.82
C ILE A 209 17.42 5.25 17.27
N SER A 210 16.88 6.12 18.10
CA SER A 210 16.61 5.83 19.51
C SER A 210 15.28 6.44 19.95
N PRO A 211 14.61 5.91 20.98
CA PRO A 211 13.29 6.35 21.42
C PRO A 211 13.37 7.67 22.23
N THR A 212 13.65 8.77 21.52
CA THR A 212 13.75 10.12 22.11
C THR A 212 12.84 11.11 21.38
N LEU A 213 12.42 12.16 22.07
CA LEU A 213 11.65 13.25 21.46
C LEU A 213 12.42 13.95 20.33
N GLU A 214 13.75 13.99 20.41
CA GLU A 214 14.59 14.51 19.34
C GLU A 214 14.40 13.70 18.06
N TRP A 215 14.40 12.37 18.13
CA TRP A 215 14.15 11.52 16.97
C TRP A 215 12.72 11.64 16.45
N VAL A 216 11.72 11.79 17.32
CA VAL A 216 10.35 12.10 16.88
C VAL A 216 10.34 13.39 16.05
N GLN A 217 11.05 14.44 16.51
CA GLN A 217 11.12 15.71 15.78
C GLN A 217 11.86 15.56 14.45
N LYS A 218 13.01 14.88 14.42
CA LYS A 218 13.79 14.64 13.20
C LYS A 218 12.97 13.89 12.14
N ILE A 219 12.30 12.83 12.55
CA ILE A 219 11.46 11.99 11.66
C ILE A 219 10.27 12.77 11.08
N ASN A 220 9.71 13.70 11.82
CA ASN A 220 8.59 14.52 11.36
C ASN A 220 9.01 15.78 10.57
N ASN A 221 10.31 16.06 10.41
CA ASN A 221 10.76 17.33 9.83
C ASN A 221 11.93 17.19 8.83
N PHE A 222 12.39 16.00 8.51
CA PHE A 222 13.47 15.86 7.54
C PHE A 222 13.02 16.31 6.15
N THR A 223 13.98 16.68 5.32
CA THR A 223 13.75 17.07 3.94
C THR A 223 14.48 16.13 2.99
N PHE A 224 14.09 16.13 1.73
CA PHE A 224 14.75 15.33 0.71
C PHE A 224 14.99 16.12 -0.59
N ALA A 225 15.94 15.64 -1.37
CA ALA A 225 16.15 16.06 -2.75
C ALA A 225 16.51 14.87 -3.62
N VAL A 226 16.06 14.89 -4.86
CA VAL A 226 16.45 13.94 -5.90
C VAL A 226 17.38 14.67 -6.86
N HIS A 227 18.54 14.10 -7.10
CA HIS A 227 19.56 14.63 -7.98
C HIS A 227 19.71 13.73 -9.21
N ASP A 228 20.01 14.34 -10.35
CA ASP A 228 20.40 13.65 -11.58
C ASP A 228 21.90 13.27 -11.56
N GLU A 229 22.39 12.63 -12.64
CA GLU A 229 23.80 12.24 -12.83
C GLU A 229 24.78 13.40 -12.85
N HIS A 230 24.31 14.64 -13.03
CA HIS A 230 25.13 15.86 -13.02
C HIS A 230 25.10 16.56 -11.66
N GLY A 231 24.33 16.03 -10.69
CA GLY A 231 24.15 16.63 -9.37
C GLY A 231 23.11 17.77 -9.35
N ASN A 232 22.36 17.98 -10.44
CA ASN A 232 21.28 18.97 -10.42
C ASN A 232 20.10 18.44 -9.61
N VAL A 233 19.48 19.31 -8.80
CA VAL A 233 18.25 18.99 -8.09
C VAL A 233 17.09 18.98 -9.08
N ILE A 234 16.49 17.80 -9.30
CA ILE A 234 15.32 17.61 -10.18
C ILE A 234 14.01 17.52 -9.40
N GLU A 235 14.11 17.25 -8.11
CA GLU A 235 12.99 17.26 -7.17
C GLU A 235 13.48 17.53 -5.76
N GLN A 236 12.69 18.21 -4.95
CA GLN A 236 12.94 18.38 -3.52
C GLN A 236 11.65 18.59 -2.75
N GLY A 237 11.66 18.27 -1.47
CA GLY A 237 10.48 18.41 -0.62
C GLY A 237 10.75 18.20 0.86
N THR A 238 9.68 18.25 1.61
CA THR A 238 9.66 18.00 3.06
C THR A 238 8.43 17.19 3.41
N ILE A 239 8.55 16.33 4.41
CA ILE A 239 7.41 15.61 4.97
C ILE A 239 6.63 16.45 6.01
N GLN A 240 7.12 17.64 6.34
CA GLN A 240 6.56 18.47 7.39
C GLN A 240 5.08 18.80 7.15
N GLY A 241 4.28 18.60 8.17
CA GLY A 241 2.92 19.12 8.32
C GLY A 241 1.79 18.22 7.84
N TRP A 242 1.97 17.39 6.82
CA TRP A 242 0.90 16.55 6.26
C TRP A 242 1.10 15.05 6.50
N TYR A 243 2.33 14.64 6.72
CA TYR A 243 2.69 13.24 6.87
C TYR A 243 3.23 12.98 8.30
N GLN A 244 2.73 11.95 8.93
CA GLN A 244 3.13 11.55 10.29
C GLN A 244 3.66 10.11 10.27
N PRO A 245 4.96 9.91 9.99
CA PRO A 245 5.52 8.58 9.75
C PRO A 245 5.23 7.55 10.84
N LEU A 246 5.36 7.93 12.11
CA LEU A 246 5.14 7.00 13.22
C LEU A 246 3.67 6.58 13.36
N LYS A 247 2.72 7.42 12.96
CA LYS A 247 1.30 7.06 12.88
C LYS A 247 1.03 6.09 11.73
N VAL A 248 1.74 6.25 10.62
CA VAL A 248 1.65 5.31 9.49
C VAL A 248 2.18 3.93 9.89
N VAL A 249 3.24 3.84 10.70
CA VAL A 249 3.73 2.58 11.27
C VAL A 249 2.64 1.92 12.14
N ILE A 250 1.97 2.69 13.00
CA ILE A 250 0.86 2.17 13.83
C ILE A 250 -0.26 1.65 12.93
N TRP A 251 -0.67 2.43 11.92
CA TRP A 251 -1.71 2.03 10.98
C TRP A 251 -1.33 0.73 10.24
N LEU A 252 -0.10 0.62 9.73
CA LEU A 252 0.39 -0.57 9.03
C LEU A 252 0.36 -1.81 9.93
N ARG A 253 0.87 -1.68 11.16
CA ARG A 253 0.80 -2.74 12.17
C ARG A 253 -0.65 -3.19 12.42
N ASP A 254 -1.57 -2.24 12.57
CA ASP A 254 -2.97 -2.55 12.86
C ASP A 254 -3.65 -3.23 11.66
N GLN A 255 -3.31 -2.83 10.43
CA GLN A 255 -3.75 -3.53 9.21
C GLN A 255 -3.24 -4.99 9.17
N LEU A 256 -1.99 -5.22 9.55
CA LEU A 256 -1.42 -6.56 9.62
C LEU A 256 -2.12 -7.41 10.71
N HIS A 257 -2.39 -6.82 11.87
CA HIS A 257 -3.11 -7.51 12.93
C HIS A 257 -4.52 -7.96 12.51
N ARG A 258 -5.24 -7.16 11.74
CA ARG A 258 -6.56 -7.54 11.18
C ARG A 258 -6.46 -8.80 10.30
N SER A 259 -5.35 -9.00 9.62
CA SER A 259 -5.05 -10.19 8.82
C SER A 259 -4.33 -11.29 9.62
N GLY A 260 -4.30 -11.21 10.97
CA GLY A 260 -3.64 -12.20 11.82
C GLY A 260 -2.12 -12.19 11.77
N LYS A 261 -1.51 -11.16 11.16
CA LYS A 261 -0.06 -11.02 10.98
C LYS A 261 0.54 -10.10 12.04
N LYS A 262 1.85 -10.24 12.28
CA LYS A 262 2.62 -9.39 13.18
C LYS A 262 3.93 -8.97 12.54
N LEU A 263 4.39 -7.78 12.90
CA LEU A 263 5.72 -7.30 12.56
C LEU A 263 6.77 -8.12 13.32
N LYS A 264 7.87 -8.42 12.63
CA LYS A 264 9.01 -9.20 13.17
C LYS A 264 10.26 -8.33 13.18
N SER A 265 11.19 -8.62 14.08
CA SER A 265 12.52 -8.00 14.04
C SER A 265 13.19 -8.26 12.69
N GLY A 266 13.72 -7.22 12.08
CA GLY A 266 14.32 -7.22 10.74
C GLY A 266 13.38 -6.77 9.62
N ASP A 267 12.06 -6.75 9.81
CA ASP A 267 11.12 -6.30 8.79
C ASP A 267 11.42 -4.87 8.35
N LEU A 268 11.43 -4.64 7.03
CA LEU A 268 11.48 -3.31 6.43
C LEU A 268 10.06 -2.75 6.32
N LEU A 269 9.88 -1.48 6.67
CA LEU A 269 8.63 -0.77 6.58
C LEU A 269 8.80 0.45 5.67
N SER A 270 8.53 0.31 4.34
CA SER A 270 8.47 1.43 3.41
C SER A 270 7.16 2.18 3.63
N LEU A 271 7.25 3.47 3.88
CA LEU A 271 6.08 4.25 4.30
C LEU A 271 5.39 5.01 3.17
N GLY A 272 5.90 4.85 1.96
CA GLY A 272 5.30 5.41 0.75
C GLY A 272 5.92 6.73 0.31
N ASN A 273 5.65 7.07 -0.93
CA ASN A 273 6.24 8.21 -1.60
C ASN A 273 6.00 9.54 -0.88
N ILE A 274 7.05 10.28 -0.64
CA ILE A 274 7.05 11.64 -0.07
C ILE A 274 7.27 12.72 -1.14
N GLY A 275 7.50 12.32 -2.38
CA GLY A 275 7.79 13.18 -3.52
C GLY A 275 6.70 13.14 -4.60
N ILE A 276 7.11 13.41 -5.82
CA ILE A 276 6.25 13.38 -7.01
C ILE A 276 6.39 12.03 -7.69
N LEU A 277 5.26 11.37 -7.98
CA LEU A 277 5.24 10.15 -8.77
C LEU A 277 5.53 10.47 -10.23
N ARG A 278 6.75 10.25 -10.70
CA ARG A 278 7.12 10.41 -12.11
C ARG A 278 7.53 9.10 -12.73
N GLN A 279 7.04 8.87 -13.94
CA GLN A 279 7.38 7.70 -14.73
C GLN A 279 8.81 7.78 -15.26
N LEU A 280 9.39 6.60 -15.48
CA LEU A 280 10.72 6.44 -16.08
C LEU A 280 10.66 6.24 -17.60
N HIS A 281 9.51 5.89 -18.16
CA HIS A 281 9.32 5.50 -19.55
C HIS A 281 8.70 6.60 -20.41
N GLU A 282 7.62 7.21 -19.96
CA GLU A 282 6.81 8.14 -20.75
C GLU A 282 6.33 9.34 -19.93
N ASN A 283 5.98 10.40 -20.61
CA ASN A 283 5.36 11.56 -19.99
C ASN A 283 3.97 11.19 -19.42
N SER A 284 3.61 11.77 -18.32
CA SER A 284 2.33 11.56 -17.66
C SER A 284 1.68 12.90 -17.31
N PRO A 285 0.40 12.92 -16.88
CA PRO A 285 -0.24 14.14 -16.38
C PRO A 285 0.50 14.78 -15.18
N ARG A 286 1.42 14.05 -14.54
CA ARG A 286 2.24 14.52 -13.41
C ARG A 286 3.55 15.18 -13.87
N GLY A 287 3.80 15.21 -15.16
CA GLY A 287 4.97 15.83 -15.77
C GLY A 287 5.74 14.91 -16.71
N PRO A 288 6.84 15.41 -17.26
CA PRO A 288 7.70 14.64 -18.15
C PRO A 288 8.33 13.45 -17.39
N ALA A 289 8.61 12.38 -18.13
CA ALA A 289 9.37 11.26 -17.60
C ALA A 289 10.77 11.72 -17.17
N TYR A 290 11.30 11.07 -16.13
CA TYR A 290 12.70 11.24 -15.77
C TYR A 290 13.59 10.61 -16.84
N GLN A 291 14.56 11.38 -17.33
CA GLN A 291 15.45 10.96 -18.42
C GLN A 291 16.88 10.64 -17.94
N SER A 292 17.19 10.90 -16.69
CA SER A 292 18.51 10.68 -16.11
C SER A 292 18.88 9.20 -16.05
N ASN A 293 20.17 8.92 -16.16
CA ASN A 293 20.76 7.57 -16.04
C ASN A 293 21.18 7.24 -14.60
N GLU A 294 21.21 8.23 -13.72
CA GLU A 294 21.46 8.06 -12.30
C GLU A 294 20.55 8.98 -11.49
N PHE A 295 20.03 8.46 -10.40
CA PHE A 295 19.26 9.20 -9.40
C PHE A 295 19.90 9.02 -8.06
N VAL A 296 20.18 10.15 -7.37
CA VAL A 296 20.63 10.16 -5.97
C VAL A 296 19.56 10.85 -5.12
N LEU A 297 18.93 10.08 -4.26
CA LEU A 297 17.96 10.60 -3.29
C LEU A 297 18.71 10.90 -1.99
N SER A 298 18.71 12.15 -1.59
CA SER A 298 19.42 12.66 -0.41
C SER A 298 18.43 13.12 0.64
N TYR A 299 18.64 12.69 1.90
CA TYR A 299 17.78 13.03 3.04
C TYR A 299 18.59 13.87 4.02
N TYR A 300 18.02 14.99 4.47
CA TYR A 300 18.67 16.00 5.29
C TYR A 300 17.93 16.16 6.62
N GLY A 301 18.67 16.44 7.69
CA GLY A 301 18.09 16.68 9.02
C GLY A 301 17.93 15.44 9.89
N LEU A 302 18.30 14.25 9.39
CA LEU A 302 18.35 13.03 10.20
C LEU A 302 19.63 12.97 11.02
N VAL A 303 20.76 13.23 10.39
CA VAL A 303 22.10 13.34 11.01
C VAL A 303 22.83 14.57 10.44
N ASP A 304 24.06 14.83 10.90
CA ASP A 304 24.83 16.04 10.51
C ASP A 304 25.21 16.10 9.02
N ARG A 305 25.09 14.99 8.31
CA ARG A 305 25.36 14.90 6.88
C ARG A 305 24.15 14.33 6.12
N PRO A 306 24.00 14.60 4.82
CA PRO A 306 23.00 13.92 4.02
C PRO A 306 23.22 12.40 4.01
N VAL A 307 22.13 11.64 4.07
CA VAL A 307 22.13 10.19 3.89
C VAL A 307 21.44 9.88 2.58
N ASN A 308 21.99 8.94 1.81
CA ASN A 308 21.64 8.80 0.41
C ASN A 308 21.27 7.37 0.07
N VAL A 309 20.42 7.26 -0.97
CA VAL A 309 20.26 6.05 -1.76
C VAL A 309 20.37 6.44 -3.23
N SER A 310 21.00 5.61 -4.06
CA SER A 310 21.16 5.87 -5.49
C SER A 310 20.73 4.68 -6.34
N ILE A 311 20.30 4.99 -7.57
CA ILE A 311 19.86 4.03 -8.57
C ILE A 311 20.49 4.43 -9.90
N ARG A 312 21.01 3.46 -10.66
CA ARG A 312 21.45 3.67 -12.02
C ARG A 312 20.51 2.98 -13.00
N ILE A 313 20.15 3.68 -14.06
CA ILE A 313 19.21 3.18 -15.07
C ILE A 313 19.94 3.07 -16.40
N GLY A 314 20.11 1.85 -16.89
CA GLY A 314 20.55 1.58 -18.26
C GLY A 314 19.40 1.81 -19.21
N ARG A 315 19.57 2.78 -20.14
CA ARG A 315 18.65 3.04 -21.24
C ARG A 315 19.19 2.41 -22.50
N ASP A 316 18.29 2.05 -23.44
CA ASP A 316 18.68 1.36 -24.67
C ASP A 316 19.77 2.15 -25.42
N GLY A 317 20.90 1.50 -25.68
CA GLY A 317 22.03 2.07 -26.45
C GLY A 317 23.29 2.37 -25.66
N GLU A 318 23.36 2.07 -24.35
CA GLU A 318 24.57 2.22 -23.52
C GLU A 318 25.17 0.89 -23.09
#